data_f6ade836d9cb20a41cfaf7f251cd4108
#
_entry.id   f6ade836d9cb20a41cfaf7f251cd4108
#
_cell.length_a   1.000
_cell.length_b   1.000
_cell.length_c   1.000
_cell.angle_alpha   90.00
_cell.angle_beta   90.00
_cell.angle_gamma   90.00
#
_symmetry.space_group_name_H-M   'P 1'
#
loop_
_entity.id
_entity.type
_entity.pdbx_description
1 polymer ?
#
loop_
_entity_poly.entity_id
_entity_poly.type
_entity_poly.pdbx_seq_one_letter_code
_entity_poly.pdbx_strand_id
1 'polypeptide(L)'
;MTGTLSAHADNTTKVMKLAQKGARIVKVMCEKEKLPSPDGTLEVLMEKIKASKACAPLSKSKREAVAVYLQNGNVSVHAEHIHVPSNAKCPVCGMFVAKYPKWVATMKVDGKTHYFDGVKDMMKYYIFDGNFPYDRSHIEQMEVSDYYTLEAIPAKEAFYVVDPDVYGPMGHELVPFKKEESAKTFMAEHHGKKIVKFDEITAHMVMALDGIEQ
;
A
#
# COMPACT_ATOMS: atom_id res chain seq x y z
N MET A 1 12.59 22.95 -17.92
CA MET A 1 11.35 22.33 -18.43
C MET A 1 11.09 21.06 -17.62
N THR A 2 10.47 21.19 -16.45
CA THR A 2 10.25 20.08 -15.49
C THR A 2 8.91 20.29 -14.79
N GLY A 3 7.79 20.04 -15.48
CA GLY A 3 6.47 20.33 -14.93
C GLY A 3 5.33 19.37 -15.29
N THR A 4 5.58 18.28 -16.02
CA THR A 4 4.49 17.47 -16.60
C THR A 4 4.26 16.09 -15.97
N LEU A 5 5.14 15.58 -15.13
CA LEU A 5 5.02 14.23 -14.54
C LEU A 5 4.11 14.17 -13.30
N SER A 6 4.04 15.25 -12.51
CA SER A 6 3.27 15.25 -11.25
C SER A 6 1.74 15.27 -11.47
N ALA A 7 1.25 15.98 -12.48
CA ALA A 7 -0.20 16.10 -12.75
C ALA A 7 -0.85 14.81 -13.27
N HIS A 8 -0.07 13.94 -13.95
CA HIS A 8 -0.60 12.66 -14.47
C HIS A 8 -0.84 11.62 -13.36
N ALA A 9 0.06 11.53 -12.40
CA ALA A 9 -0.06 10.58 -11.28
C ALA A 9 -1.25 10.89 -10.37
N ASP A 10 -1.51 12.18 -10.14
CA ASP A 10 -2.61 12.64 -9.28
C ASP A 10 -3.99 12.38 -9.92
N ASN A 11 -4.09 12.56 -11.23
CA ASN A 11 -5.32 12.28 -11.98
C ASN A 11 -5.64 10.78 -12.02
N THR A 12 -4.64 9.92 -12.21
CA THR A 12 -4.80 8.47 -12.22
C THR A 12 -5.30 7.97 -10.88
N THR A 13 -4.73 8.42 -9.76
CA THR A 13 -5.16 8.05 -8.40
C THR A 13 -6.60 8.47 -8.11
N LYS A 14 -7.02 9.66 -8.57
CA LYS A 14 -8.38 10.16 -8.40
C LYS A 14 -9.39 9.34 -9.19
N VAL A 15 -9.09 9.02 -10.45
CA VAL A 15 -9.91 8.14 -11.29
C VAL A 15 -10.06 6.76 -10.66
N MET A 16 -8.98 6.19 -10.15
CA MET A 16 -8.99 4.89 -9.49
C MET A 16 -9.87 4.85 -8.24
N LYS A 17 -9.75 5.84 -7.34
CA LYS A 17 -10.61 5.94 -6.15
C LYS A 17 -12.09 6.07 -6.54
N LEU A 18 -12.36 6.81 -7.60
CA LEU A 18 -13.71 7.02 -8.09
C LEU A 18 -14.28 5.73 -8.70
N ALA A 19 -13.48 4.97 -9.46
CA ALA A 19 -13.87 3.67 -10.00
C ALA A 19 -14.18 2.65 -8.90
N GLN A 20 -13.36 2.57 -7.84
CA GLN A 20 -13.63 1.71 -6.69
C GLN A 20 -14.92 2.06 -5.96
N LYS A 21 -15.18 3.37 -5.78
CA LYS A 21 -16.46 3.83 -5.23
C LYS A 21 -17.62 3.40 -6.11
N GLY A 22 -17.46 3.52 -7.45
CA GLY A 22 -18.43 3.06 -8.45
C GLY A 22 -18.71 1.57 -8.36
N ALA A 23 -17.67 0.74 -8.28
CA ALA A 23 -17.80 -0.72 -8.13
C ALA A 23 -18.63 -1.12 -6.91
N ARG A 24 -18.41 -0.46 -5.75
CA ARG A 24 -19.17 -0.69 -4.53
C ARG A 24 -20.65 -0.30 -4.70
N ILE A 25 -20.91 0.83 -5.36
CA ILE A 25 -22.28 1.31 -5.64
C ILE A 25 -22.99 0.31 -6.55
N VAL A 26 -22.34 -0.15 -7.63
CA VAL A 26 -22.90 -1.14 -8.55
C VAL A 26 -23.25 -2.43 -7.83
N LYS A 27 -22.37 -2.91 -6.97
CA LYS A 27 -22.59 -4.15 -6.19
C LYS A 27 -23.83 -4.08 -5.29
N VAL A 28 -24.12 -2.91 -4.70
CA VAL A 28 -25.15 -2.76 -3.67
C VAL A 28 -26.44 -2.14 -4.18
N MET A 29 -26.36 -1.28 -5.20
CA MET A 29 -27.47 -0.40 -5.61
C MET A 29 -27.91 -0.58 -7.06
N CYS A 30 -27.27 -1.45 -7.85
CA CYS A 30 -27.56 -1.57 -9.27
C CYS A 30 -27.80 -3.02 -9.71
N GLU A 31 -28.67 -3.18 -10.70
CA GLU A 31 -28.87 -4.43 -11.47
C GLU A 31 -27.86 -4.44 -12.62
N LYS A 32 -26.84 -5.29 -12.54
CA LYS A 32 -25.68 -5.27 -13.46
C LYS A 32 -26.09 -5.48 -14.92
N GLU A 33 -27.09 -6.31 -15.16
CA GLU A 33 -27.58 -6.67 -16.50
C GLU A 33 -28.28 -5.50 -17.22
N LYS A 34 -28.72 -4.50 -16.47
CA LYS A 34 -29.41 -3.31 -16.99
C LYS A 34 -28.47 -2.11 -17.16
N LEU A 35 -27.21 -2.25 -16.74
CA LEU A 35 -26.25 -1.15 -16.87
C LEU A 35 -25.90 -0.90 -18.34
N PRO A 36 -25.75 0.36 -18.76
CA PRO A 36 -25.39 0.70 -20.14
C PRO A 36 -23.96 0.31 -20.46
N SER A 37 -23.68 0.08 -21.74
CA SER A 37 -22.31 -0.06 -22.26
C SER A 37 -21.46 1.17 -21.94
N PRO A 38 -20.15 1.01 -21.71
CA PRO A 38 -19.25 2.08 -21.26
C PRO A 38 -18.89 3.12 -22.34
N ASP A 39 -19.61 3.13 -23.45
CA ASP A 39 -19.29 3.94 -24.63
C ASP A 39 -19.69 5.41 -24.47
N GLY A 40 -18.83 6.31 -24.93
CA GLY A 40 -19.06 7.75 -24.97
C GLY A 40 -18.32 8.55 -23.90
N THR A 41 -18.62 9.85 -23.80
CA THR A 41 -18.04 10.70 -22.76
C THR A 41 -18.62 10.37 -21.39
N LEU A 42 -17.95 10.81 -20.33
CA LEU A 42 -18.39 10.59 -18.95
C LEU A 42 -19.80 11.14 -18.72
N GLU A 43 -20.11 12.33 -19.24
CA GLU A 43 -21.41 12.98 -19.14
C GLU A 43 -22.51 12.17 -19.83
N VAL A 44 -22.25 11.69 -21.06
CA VAL A 44 -23.17 10.85 -21.82
C VAL A 44 -23.46 9.56 -21.07
N LEU A 45 -22.44 8.93 -20.52
CA LEU A 45 -22.60 7.70 -19.75
C LEU A 45 -23.38 7.92 -18.45
N MET A 46 -23.15 9.02 -17.76
CA MET A 46 -23.95 9.40 -16.58
C MET A 46 -25.43 9.56 -16.87
N GLU A 47 -25.80 10.14 -18.04
CA GLU A 47 -27.19 10.25 -18.45
C GLU A 47 -27.78 8.89 -18.88
N LYS A 48 -27.01 8.05 -19.57
CA LYS A 48 -27.42 6.65 -19.88
C LYS A 48 -27.69 5.85 -18.60
N ILE A 49 -26.84 5.95 -17.57
CA ILE A 49 -27.05 5.29 -16.27
C ILE A 49 -28.34 5.77 -15.61
N LYS A 50 -28.65 7.06 -15.67
CA LYS A 50 -29.90 7.63 -15.14
C LYS A 50 -31.11 7.12 -15.91
N ALA A 51 -31.03 7.08 -17.25
CA ALA A 51 -32.13 6.66 -18.12
C ALA A 51 -32.40 5.15 -18.04
N SER A 52 -31.39 4.33 -17.85
CA SER A 52 -31.53 2.86 -17.76
C SER A 52 -32.30 2.38 -16.54
N LYS A 53 -32.44 3.22 -15.52
CA LYS A 53 -33.01 2.85 -14.20
C LYS A 53 -32.40 1.58 -13.61
N ALA A 54 -31.19 1.24 -14.03
CA ALA A 54 -30.44 0.08 -13.54
C ALA A 54 -30.06 0.18 -12.07
N CYS A 55 -30.02 1.39 -11.52
CA CYS A 55 -29.66 1.65 -10.13
C CYS A 55 -30.80 2.35 -9.38
N ALA A 56 -30.87 2.13 -8.08
CA ALA A 56 -31.65 3.00 -7.20
C ALA A 56 -31.25 4.48 -7.41
N PRO A 57 -32.08 5.48 -7.03
CA PRO A 57 -31.77 6.88 -7.26
C PRO A 57 -30.38 7.27 -6.77
N LEU A 58 -29.51 7.67 -7.68
CA LEU A 58 -28.13 8.07 -7.39
C LEU A 58 -27.96 9.58 -7.47
N SER A 59 -27.22 10.17 -6.53
CA SER A 59 -26.74 11.55 -6.64
C SER A 59 -25.77 11.69 -7.82
N LYS A 60 -25.52 12.94 -8.28
CA LYS A 60 -24.58 13.23 -9.39
C LYS A 60 -23.20 12.58 -9.13
N SER A 61 -22.64 12.75 -7.93
CA SER A 61 -21.34 12.17 -7.58
C SER A 61 -21.33 10.63 -7.53
N LYS A 62 -22.44 9.99 -7.16
CA LYS A 62 -22.55 8.53 -7.23
C LYS A 62 -22.68 8.03 -8.66
N ARG A 63 -23.41 8.72 -9.54
CA ARG A 63 -23.50 8.39 -10.98
C ARG A 63 -22.15 8.55 -11.67
N GLU A 64 -21.43 9.63 -11.36
CA GLU A 64 -20.06 9.84 -11.85
C GLU A 64 -19.14 8.67 -11.46
N ALA A 65 -19.18 8.25 -10.21
CA ALA A 65 -18.40 7.10 -9.75
C ALA A 65 -18.77 5.81 -10.51
N VAL A 66 -20.06 5.56 -10.74
CA VAL A 66 -20.52 4.40 -11.53
C VAL A 66 -20.08 4.51 -12.99
N ALA A 67 -20.16 5.68 -13.62
CA ALA A 67 -19.73 5.92 -14.99
C ALA A 67 -18.21 5.67 -15.14
N VAL A 68 -17.40 6.22 -14.22
CA VAL A 68 -15.95 5.96 -14.20
C VAL A 68 -15.63 4.48 -14.01
N TYR A 69 -16.38 3.78 -13.15
CA TYR A 69 -16.25 2.33 -13.00
C TYR A 69 -16.59 1.57 -14.29
N LEU A 70 -17.64 1.94 -15.00
CA LEU A 70 -18.00 1.27 -16.25
C LEU A 70 -16.96 1.50 -17.36
N GLN A 71 -16.40 2.71 -17.48
CA GLN A 71 -15.37 3.04 -18.47
C GLN A 71 -14.03 2.37 -18.20
N ASN A 72 -13.65 2.24 -16.93
CA ASN A 72 -12.33 1.73 -16.56
C ASN A 72 -12.37 0.26 -16.12
N GLY A 73 -13.55 -0.35 -16.09
CA GLY A 73 -13.78 -1.70 -15.60
C GLY A 73 -13.64 -1.78 -14.07
N ASN A 74 -13.61 -2.98 -13.56
CA ASN A 74 -13.02 -3.23 -12.27
C ASN A 74 -11.52 -2.91 -12.44
N VAL A 75 -11.17 -1.63 -12.35
CA VAL A 75 -9.83 -1.27 -11.95
C VAL A 75 -9.78 -1.77 -10.51
N SER A 76 -9.68 -3.08 -10.35
CA SER A 76 -8.90 -3.59 -9.27
C SER A 76 -7.56 -2.88 -9.46
N VAL A 77 -7.34 -1.81 -8.70
CA VAL A 77 -6.06 -1.72 -8.09
C VAL A 77 -5.99 -3.07 -7.37
N HIS A 78 -5.47 -4.07 -8.03
CA HIS A 78 -4.58 -4.97 -7.38
C HIS A 78 -3.39 -4.06 -7.01
N ALA A 79 -3.59 -3.22 -5.99
CA ALA A 79 -2.54 -3.05 -5.05
C ALA A 79 -2.17 -4.50 -4.74
N GLU A 80 -1.10 -4.99 -5.34
CA GLU A 80 -0.64 -6.32 -5.04
C GLU A 80 -0.36 -6.27 -3.55
N HIS A 81 -1.24 -6.92 -2.79
CA HIS A 81 -1.00 -7.11 -1.38
C HIS A 81 0.06 -8.20 -1.27
N ILE A 82 1.00 -8.01 -0.40
CA ILE A 82 1.98 -9.07 -0.13
C ILE A 82 1.20 -10.29 0.37
N HIS A 83 1.22 -11.36 -0.43
CA HIS A 83 0.61 -12.63 -0.04
C HIS A 83 1.55 -13.38 0.90
N VAL A 84 1.11 -13.59 2.14
CA VAL A 84 1.90 -14.27 3.17
C VAL A 84 1.32 -15.66 3.43
N PRO A 85 2.08 -16.74 3.25
CA PRO A 85 1.67 -18.07 3.66
C PRO A 85 1.34 -18.13 5.16
N SER A 86 0.28 -18.84 5.54
CA SER A 86 -0.20 -18.88 6.93
C SER A 86 0.84 -19.40 7.94
N ASN A 87 1.79 -20.21 7.46
CA ASN A 87 2.88 -20.77 8.24
C ASN A 87 4.20 -19.99 8.14
N ALA A 88 4.24 -18.86 7.41
CA ALA A 88 5.43 -18.05 7.27
C ALA A 88 5.82 -17.42 8.62
N LYS A 89 7.09 -17.60 8.98
CA LYS A 89 7.69 -17.02 10.19
C LYS A 89 8.75 -16.01 9.82
N CYS A 90 8.83 -14.94 10.59
CA CYS A 90 9.92 -13.98 10.50
C CYS A 90 11.25 -14.66 10.86
N PRO A 91 12.29 -14.56 10.03
CA PRO A 91 13.59 -15.21 10.30
C PRO A 91 14.38 -14.53 11.43
N VAL A 92 13.96 -13.34 11.86
CA VAL A 92 14.63 -12.56 12.92
C VAL A 92 14.02 -12.88 14.29
N CYS A 93 12.68 -12.80 14.43
CA CYS A 93 12.00 -12.92 15.72
C CYS A 93 11.14 -14.18 15.87
N GLY A 94 10.90 -14.94 14.78
CA GLY A 94 10.12 -16.17 14.80
C GLY A 94 8.59 -15.99 14.80
N MET A 95 8.07 -14.77 14.76
CA MET A 95 6.64 -14.47 14.73
C MET A 95 5.95 -14.97 13.46
N PHE A 96 4.67 -15.36 13.56
CA PHE A 96 3.85 -15.68 12.39
C PHE A 96 3.39 -14.42 11.68
N VAL A 97 3.97 -14.16 10.52
CA VAL A 97 3.82 -12.89 9.78
C VAL A 97 2.41 -12.66 9.25
N ALA A 98 1.71 -13.71 8.82
CA ALA A 98 0.34 -13.61 8.27
C ALA A 98 -0.69 -12.99 9.23
N LYS A 99 -0.38 -12.92 10.52
CA LYS A 99 -1.25 -12.31 11.53
C LYS A 99 -1.25 -10.78 11.50
N TYR A 100 -0.26 -10.17 10.83
CA TYR A 100 0.01 -8.74 10.90
C TYR A 100 0.10 -8.07 9.52
N PRO A 101 -0.98 -8.09 8.70
CA PRO A 101 -0.92 -7.68 7.29
C PRO A 101 -0.48 -6.23 7.05
N LYS A 102 -0.67 -5.33 8.02
CA LYS A 102 -0.22 -3.93 7.92
C LYS A 102 1.30 -3.76 8.05
N TRP A 103 1.97 -4.75 8.63
CA TRP A 103 3.37 -4.68 9.00
C TRP A 103 4.27 -5.50 8.08
N VAL A 104 3.67 -6.27 7.17
CA VAL A 104 4.42 -7.21 6.34
C VAL A 104 5.50 -6.51 5.53
N ALA A 105 6.70 -7.06 5.64
CA ALA A 105 7.80 -6.79 4.74
C ALA A 105 8.33 -8.09 4.16
N THR A 106 8.91 -8.04 2.97
CA THR A 106 9.50 -9.22 2.30
C THR A 106 10.85 -8.91 1.69
N MET A 107 11.68 -9.95 1.62
CA MET A 107 12.95 -9.93 0.90
C MET A 107 13.09 -11.24 0.13
N LYS A 108 13.29 -11.14 -1.18
CA LYS A 108 13.54 -12.29 -2.04
C LYS A 108 15.03 -12.42 -2.31
N VAL A 109 15.60 -13.56 -1.94
CA VAL A 109 17.02 -13.89 -2.10
C VAL A 109 17.13 -15.29 -2.68
N ASP A 110 17.91 -15.47 -3.75
CA ASP A 110 18.09 -16.75 -4.44
C ASP A 110 16.77 -17.48 -4.75
N GLY A 111 15.77 -16.75 -5.25
CA GLY A 111 14.45 -17.26 -5.58
C GLY A 111 13.55 -17.57 -4.37
N LYS A 112 14.05 -17.46 -3.12
CA LYS A 112 13.31 -17.69 -1.89
C LYS A 112 12.83 -16.39 -1.28
N THR A 113 11.53 -16.31 -0.94
CA THR A 113 10.97 -15.14 -0.23
C THR A 113 11.03 -15.35 1.28
N HIS A 114 11.66 -14.41 1.96
CA HIS A 114 11.63 -14.24 3.41
C HIS A 114 10.55 -13.23 3.79
N TYR A 115 9.79 -13.52 4.84
CA TYR A 115 8.68 -12.71 5.31
C TYR A 115 9.01 -12.16 6.69
N PHE A 116 8.74 -10.88 6.91
CA PHE A 116 9.02 -10.19 8.17
C PHE A 116 7.72 -9.59 8.70
N ASP A 117 7.54 -9.61 10.01
CA ASP A 117 6.38 -9.04 10.71
C ASP A 117 6.51 -7.54 11.01
N GLY A 118 7.60 -6.91 10.54
CA GLY A 118 7.86 -5.48 10.58
C GLY A 118 9.02 -5.07 9.69
N VAL A 119 9.04 -3.80 9.31
CA VAL A 119 10.16 -3.23 8.53
C VAL A 119 11.45 -3.25 9.35
N LYS A 120 11.36 -3.01 10.66
CA LYS A 120 12.51 -3.08 11.57
C LYS A 120 13.24 -4.42 11.45
N ASP A 121 12.52 -5.52 11.49
CA ASP A 121 13.11 -6.86 11.37
C ASP A 121 13.66 -7.13 9.97
N MET A 122 13.00 -6.67 8.91
CA MET A 122 13.57 -6.71 7.55
C MET A 122 14.89 -5.93 7.48
N MET A 123 14.95 -4.74 8.09
CA MET A 123 16.17 -3.92 8.11
C MET A 123 17.27 -4.55 8.96
N LYS A 124 16.94 -5.21 10.08
CA LYS A 124 17.94 -6.02 10.82
C LYS A 124 18.54 -7.11 9.95
N TYR A 125 17.69 -7.85 9.25
CA TYR A 125 18.11 -8.91 8.33
C TYR A 125 19.00 -8.36 7.20
N TYR A 126 18.67 -7.17 6.68
CA TYR A 126 19.40 -6.50 5.61
C TYR A 126 20.71 -5.89 6.08
N ILE A 127 20.73 -5.16 7.20
CA ILE A 127 21.92 -4.39 7.68
C ILE A 127 22.94 -5.32 8.32
N PHE A 128 22.48 -6.29 9.12
CA PHE A 128 23.31 -7.23 9.85
C PHE A 128 23.42 -8.57 9.11
N ASP A 129 23.63 -8.52 7.79
CA ASP A 129 23.68 -9.69 6.91
C ASP A 129 24.67 -10.75 7.35
N GLY A 130 25.79 -10.38 7.99
CA GLY A 130 26.74 -11.33 8.58
C GLY A 130 26.17 -12.22 9.70
N ASN A 131 25.00 -11.88 10.26
CA ASN A 131 24.30 -12.69 11.26
C ASN A 131 23.33 -13.71 10.64
N PHE A 132 23.13 -13.66 9.32
CA PHE A 132 22.14 -14.48 8.59
C PHE A 132 22.80 -15.22 7.42
N PRO A 133 22.37 -16.46 7.11
CA PRO A 133 23.00 -17.31 6.10
C PRO A 133 22.55 -16.95 4.67
N TYR A 134 22.88 -15.76 4.17
CA TYR A 134 22.63 -15.35 2.78
C TYR A 134 23.66 -14.32 2.31
N ASP A 135 23.77 -14.16 0.98
CA ASP A 135 24.58 -13.12 0.36
C ASP A 135 23.69 -11.94 -0.05
N ARG A 136 23.98 -10.73 0.46
CA ARG A 136 23.23 -9.51 0.15
C ARG A 136 23.20 -9.18 -1.34
N SER A 137 24.25 -9.55 -2.09
CA SER A 137 24.31 -9.32 -3.54
C SER A 137 23.26 -10.13 -4.32
N HIS A 138 22.70 -11.19 -3.73
CA HIS A 138 21.65 -12.03 -4.30
C HIS A 138 20.23 -11.56 -4.01
N ILE A 139 20.05 -10.39 -3.39
CA ILE A 139 18.72 -9.83 -3.17
C ILE A 139 18.10 -9.42 -4.51
N GLU A 140 16.99 -10.07 -4.86
CA GLU A 140 16.24 -9.83 -6.09
C GLU A 140 15.18 -8.74 -5.91
N GLN A 141 14.51 -8.74 -4.75
CA GLN A 141 13.37 -7.86 -4.47
C GLN A 141 13.21 -7.62 -2.98
N MET A 142 12.80 -6.43 -2.61
CA MET A 142 12.34 -6.08 -1.26
C MET A 142 11.06 -5.28 -1.36
N GLU A 143 10.02 -5.68 -0.60
CA GLU A 143 8.72 -5.01 -0.57
C GLU A 143 8.25 -4.81 0.85
N VAL A 144 7.44 -3.76 1.04
CA VAL A 144 6.78 -3.43 2.29
C VAL A 144 5.30 -3.14 2.05
N SER A 145 4.44 -3.39 3.03
CA SER A 145 3.02 -3.02 2.94
C SER A 145 2.83 -1.56 3.29
N ASP A 146 2.22 -0.78 2.39
CA ASP A 146 1.73 0.56 2.75
C ASP A 146 0.78 0.45 3.94
N TYR A 147 1.04 1.20 5.00
CA TYR A 147 0.32 1.07 6.26
C TYR A 147 -1.18 1.35 6.15
N TYR A 148 -1.58 2.29 5.25
CA TYR A 148 -2.99 2.65 5.07
C TYR A 148 -3.73 1.79 4.06
N THR A 149 -3.05 1.39 2.98
CA THR A 149 -3.69 0.74 1.83
C THR A 149 -3.42 -0.75 1.74
N LEU A 150 -2.43 -1.26 2.47
CA LEU A 150 -1.86 -2.62 2.39
C LEU A 150 -1.24 -2.95 1.03
N GLU A 151 -1.06 -1.95 0.16
CA GLU A 151 -0.42 -2.13 -1.14
C GLU A 151 1.05 -2.51 -0.96
N ALA A 152 1.52 -3.51 -1.71
CA ALA A 152 2.94 -3.82 -1.80
C ALA A 152 3.69 -2.67 -2.46
N ILE A 153 4.74 -2.19 -1.82
CA ILE A 153 5.59 -1.11 -2.32
C ILE A 153 7.03 -1.62 -2.38
N PRO A 154 7.77 -1.35 -3.46
CA PRO A 154 9.21 -1.55 -3.44
C PRO A 154 9.83 -0.83 -2.23
N ALA A 155 10.54 -1.56 -1.37
CA ALA A 155 11.04 -1.00 -0.11
C ALA A 155 11.93 0.24 -0.32
N LYS A 156 12.72 0.27 -1.41
CA LYS A 156 13.59 1.42 -1.75
C LYS A 156 12.82 2.68 -2.17
N GLU A 157 11.54 2.56 -2.55
CA GLU A 157 10.71 3.69 -2.98
C GLU A 157 9.85 4.26 -1.86
N ALA A 158 9.63 3.49 -0.80
CA ALA A 158 8.79 3.88 0.33
C ALA A 158 9.34 5.06 1.14
N PHE A 159 8.43 5.73 1.86
CA PHE A 159 8.72 6.70 2.90
C PHE A 159 8.46 6.04 4.25
N TYR A 160 9.38 6.15 5.19
CA TYR A 160 9.29 5.50 6.50
C TYR A 160 9.14 6.52 7.61
N VAL A 161 8.07 6.41 8.39
CA VAL A 161 7.95 7.17 9.65
C VAL A 161 8.66 6.40 10.75
N VAL A 162 9.64 7.05 11.38
CA VAL A 162 10.48 6.45 12.41
C VAL A 162 9.82 6.65 13.77
N ASP A 163 9.70 5.56 14.52
CA ASP A 163 9.32 5.55 15.94
C ASP A 163 8.05 6.37 16.28
N PRO A 164 6.90 6.05 15.66
CA PRO A 164 5.64 6.63 16.07
C PRO A 164 5.12 5.97 17.36
N ASP A 165 4.02 6.50 17.92
CA ASP A 165 3.31 5.92 19.06
C ASP A 165 2.43 4.70 18.70
N VAL A 166 2.52 4.23 17.45
CA VAL A 166 1.89 3.01 16.97
C VAL A 166 2.89 1.87 16.96
N TYR A 167 2.63 0.86 17.75
CA TYR A 167 3.55 -0.28 17.90
C TYR A 167 3.25 -1.38 16.88
N GLY A 168 4.31 -1.91 16.29
CA GLY A 168 4.28 -3.15 15.52
C GLY A 168 4.26 -4.40 16.42
N PRO A 169 4.30 -5.59 15.81
CA PRO A 169 4.32 -6.86 16.57
C PRO A 169 5.48 -6.97 17.57
N MET A 170 6.60 -6.32 17.25
CA MET A 170 7.83 -6.30 18.08
C MET A 170 8.13 -4.92 18.67
N GLY A 171 7.10 -4.12 18.98
CA GLY A 171 7.24 -2.82 19.62
C GLY A 171 7.43 -1.66 18.64
N HIS A 172 8.39 -0.77 18.93
CA HIS A 172 8.69 0.40 18.08
C HIS A 172 9.09 -0.01 16.68
N GLU A 173 8.67 0.76 15.66
CA GLU A 173 8.75 0.36 14.27
C GLU A 173 9.12 1.49 13.29
N LEU A 174 9.39 1.08 12.05
CA LEU A 174 9.49 1.91 10.85
C LEU A 174 8.21 1.71 10.04
N VAL A 175 7.35 2.72 9.96
CA VAL A 175 6.03 2.58 9.31
C VAL A 175 6.10 3.05 7.87
N PRO A 176 5.87 2.15 6.88
CA PRO A 176 6.06 2.46 5.46
C PRO A 176 4.82 3.07 4.80
N PHE A 177 5.06 4.02 3.90
CA PHE A 177 4.04 4.68 3.08
C PHE A 177 4.51 4.82 1.63
N LYS A 178 3.59 4.64 0.69
CA LYS A 178 3.83 4.90 -0.74
C LYS A 178 3.96 6.40 -1.03
N LYS A 179 3.24 7.24 -0.29
CA LYS A 179 3.17 8.68 -0.51
C LYS A 179 3.75 9.45 0.67
N GLU A 180 4.55 10.45 0.36
CA GLU A 180 5.15 11.33 1.38
C GLU A 180 4.08 12.07 2.18
N GLU A 181 2.99 12.52 1.54
CA GLU A 181 1.87 13.18 2.22
C GLU A 181 1.20 12.28 3.25
N SER A 182 1.07 10.96 2.94
CA SER A 182 0.54 9.98 3.89
C SER A 182 1.47 9.80 5.08
N ALA A 183 2.78 9.75 4.83
CA ALA A 183 3.80 9.68 5.88
C ALA A 183 3.77 10.94 6.77
N LYS A 184 3.67 12.14 6.18
CA LYS A 184 3.58 13.41 6.93
C LYS A 184 2.32 13.46 7.80
N THR A 185 1.18 13.05 7.25
CA THR A 185 -0.08 12.99 8.02
C THR A 185 0.04 12.03 9.18
N PHE A 186 0.52 10.81 8.93
CA PHE A 186 0.71 9.80 9.97
C PHE A 186 1.71 10.25 11.04
N MET A 187 2.84 10.85 10.63
CA MET A 187 3.83 11.38 11.57
C MET A 187 3.25 12.42 12.51
N ALA A 188 2.40 13.32 11.98
CA ALA A 188 1.74 14.36 12.79
C ALA A 188 0.69 13.77 13.76
N GLU A 189 -0.08 12.76 13.31
CA GLU A 189 -1.13 12.11 14.10
C GLU A 189 -0.58 11.16 15.16
N HIS A 190 0.58 10.55 14.90
CA HIS A 190 1.17 9.46 15.70
C HIS A 190 2.56 9.82 16.28
N HIS A 191 2.86 11.09 16.39
CA HIS A 191 4.09 11.59 17.06
C HIS A 191 5.40 10.95 16.54
N GLY A 192 5.43 10.57 15.24
CA GLY A 192 6.64 10.02 14.64
C GLY A 192 7.82 10.99 14.70
N LYS A 193 9.03 10.48 14.93
CA LYS A 193 10.22 11.33 15.12
C LYS A 193 10.70 11.99 13.84
N LYS A 194 10.65 11.28 12.71
CA LYS A 194 11.06 11.77 11.39
C LYS A 194 10.56 10.87 10.27
N ILE A 195 10.63 11.37 9.03
CA ILE A 195 10.43 10.58 7.81
C ILE A 195 11.80 10.38 7.16
N VAL A 196 12.09 9.15 6.75
CA VAL A 196 13.32 8.77 6.06
C VAL A 196 13.04 7.93 4.83
N LYS A 197 14.00 7.88 3.90
CA LYS A 197 14.04 6.93 2.79
C LYS A 197 14.83 5.68 3.19
N PHE A 198 14.71 4.61 2.38
CA PHE A 198 15.35 3.33 2.65
C PHE A 198 16.85 3.45 2.95
N ASP A 199 17.58 4.20 2.13
CA ASP A 199 19.03 4.34 2.23
C ASP A 199 19.47 5.22 3.42
N GLU A 200 18.53 5.92 4.07
CA GLU A 200 18.78 6.72 5.27
C GLU A 200 18.56 5.93 6.57
N ILE A 201 18.04 4.69 6.47
CA ILE A 201 17.84 3.82 7.63
C ILE A 201 19.18 3.23 8.04
N THR A 202 19.67 3.62 9.21
CA THR A 202 20.98 3.19 9.74
C THR A 202 20.85 2.08 10.78
N ALA A 203 21.96 1.36 11.02
CA ALA A 203 22.04 0.39 12.10
C ALA A 203 21.67 1.00 13.46
N HIS A 204 22.15 2.20 13.74
CA HIS A 204 21.80 2.94 14.96
C HIS A 204 20.29 3.16 15.12
N MET A 205 19.59 3.60 14.03
CA MET A 205 18.14 3.77 14.09
C MET A 205 17.41 2.45 14.41
N VAL A 206 17.81 1.36 13.76
CA VAL A 206 17.19 0.05 13.95
C VAL A 206 17.42 -0.47 15.38
N MET A 207 18.62 -0.28 15.92
CA MET A 207 18.95 -0.67 17.30
C MET A 207 18.22 0.19 18.33
N ALA A 208 18.09 1.50 18.08
CA ALA A 208 17.35 2.41 18.96
C ALA A 208 15.87 2.03 19.09
N LEU A 209 15.25 1.50 18.02
CA LEU A 209 13.88 0.97 18.05
C LEU A 209 13.73 -0.29 18.93
N ASP A 210 14.83 -0.96 19.28
CA ASP A 210 14.86 -2.05 20.26
C ASP A 210 15.25 -1.57 21.67
N GLY A 211 15.40 -0.25 21.86
CA GLY A 211 15.85 0.33 23.13
C GLY A 211 17.34 0.14 23.41
N ILE A 212 18.13 -0.17 22.37
CA ILE A 212 19.58 -0.30 22.48
C ILE A 212 20.21 1.03 22.06
N GLU A 213 20.57 1.84 23.04
CA GLU A 213 21.38 3.06 22.86
C GLU A 213 22.86 2.67 22.87
N GLN A 214 23.61 3.08 21.84
CA GLN A 214 25.08 2.98 21.77
C GLN A 214 25.69 4.37 21.96
#